data_7577a2c1c0bca984fe5625a413a94180
#
_entry.id   7577a2c1c0bca984fe5625a413a94180
#
_cell.length_a   1.000
_cell.length_b   1.000
_cell.length_c   1.000
_cell.angle_alpha   90.00
_cell.angle_beta   90.00
_cell.angle_gamma   90.00
#
_symmetry.space_group_name_H-M   'P 1'
#
loop_
_entity.id
_entity.type
_entity.pdbx_description
1 polymer ?
#
loop_
_entity_poly.entity_id
_entity_poly.type
_entity_poly.pdbx_seq_one_letter_code
_entity_poly.pdbx_strand_id
1 'polypeptide(L)'
;MKNKFNFKIFTGNLAIIIYIALATTICHLIISENYGYFLDEMYTMACSQHLSLGFVDIPPVAPALLWLITTLFGNSLFVIHLLPALFSGAAVVVVGLMVKELGGGRLAMGLAALAAAFVPVWMAVGSLYTYDFLDQFIIMLLFYFLIKLIKSENNKLWLAIGAIAGIGLMTKPSMIFFIAGLALAVLVTKHRKMYATRWPWMGAGIALIIILPALIWQMGNGFPIVEYWGAYSAGKAVHASAVEFVLMQVVGMNVFLLPLWLMGLYYVLFDKEGKKYRLLGVTFAILFFVFLVTGAKMYMLIPAYAMLLAGGAIFVERFASKIIKKMLIAVYACLIMITGVIQAPNFMPILPVDSLVQYYDTIGGLFGTKSIRLDNNTQVELPQYFYDRLEWDVLVDDVTEVYNSLSGEERADTAIVTQNYGWAGAIDLFGADKGLPKATCGQLNYYFFSMEHIGRKTWITIGESQEEMQKVFDSVTAAKISRTVYRKPGETLILICRGPKFTVDEALQAIKKFE
;
A
#
# COMPACT_ATOMS: atom_id res chain seq x y z
N MET A 1 9.03 13.82 39.13
CA MET A 1 7.76 13.15 38.84
C MET A 1 8.03 11.70 38.41
N LYS A 2 7.78 10.72 39.30
CA LYS A 2 7.97 9.29 38.96
C LYS A 2 6.76 8.86 38.10
N ASN A 3 6.94 8.73 36.78
CA ASN A 3 5.99 8.06 35.91
C ASN A 3 5.89 6.59 36.36
N LYS A 4 4.88 6.25 37.14
CA LYS A 4 4.51 4.85 37.39
C LYS A 4 3.99 4.30 36.06
N PHE A 5 4.83 3.58 35.33
CA PHE A 5 4.43 2.76 34.19
C PHE A 5 3.25 1.88 34.67
N ASN A 6 2.10 2.07 34.09
CA ASN A 6 0.87 1.44 34.59
C ASN A 6 0.81 -0.03 34.13
N PHE A 7 1.47 -0.93 34.88
CA PHE A 7 1.56 -2.37 34.60
C PHE A 7 0.18 -3.05 34.39
N LYS A 8 -0.91 -2.39 34.79
CA LYS A 8 -2.28 -2.89 34.56
C LYS A 8 -2.66 -3.01 33.07
N ILE A 9 -1.92 -2.36 32.17
CA ILE A 9 -2.14 -2.47 30.72
C ILE A 9 -1.77 -3.89 30.25
N PHE A 10 -0.71 -4.48 30.79
CA PHE A 10 -0.22 -5.82 30.41
C PHE A 10 -0.93 -6.97 31.14
N THR A 11 -1.75 -6.70 32.14
CA THR A 11 -2.50 -7.72 32.91
C THR A 11 -4.01 -7.57 32.80
N GLY A 12 -4.49 -6.43 32.27
CA GLY A 12 -5.90 -6.11 32.10
C GLY A 12 -6.55 -6.72 30.86
N ASN A 13 -7.79 -6.32 30.60
CA ASN A 13 -8.55 -6.80 29.44
C ASN A 13 -7.91 -6.44 28.08
N LEU A 14 -7.07 -5.40 28.02
CA LEU A 14 -6.36 -4.98 26.80
C LEU A 14 -5.08 -5.78 26.53
N ALA A 15 -4.60 -6.56 27.53
CA ALA A 15 -3.32 -7.29 27.40
C ALA A 15 -3.30 -8.22 26.19
N ILE A 16 -4.40 -8.91 25.91
CA ILE A 16 -4.50 -9.84 24.78
C ILE A 16 -4.28 -9.12 23.43
N ILE A 17 -4.83 -7.91 23.28
CA ILE A 17 -4.66 -7.10 22.07
C ILE A 17 -3.18 -6.72 21.91
N ILE A 18 -2.55 -6.29 23.01
CA ILE A 18 -1.14 -5.85 22.99
C ILE A 18 -0.22 -7.02 22.64
N TYR A 19 -0.44 -8.21 23.21
CA TYR A 19 0.39 -9.37 22.90
C TYR A 19 0.24 -9.80 21.43
N ILE A 20 -0.98 -9.81 20.88
CA ILE A 20 -1.18 -10.11 19.45
C ILE A 20 -0.54 -9.03 18.57
N ALA A 21 -0.70 -7.75 18.91
CA ALA A 21 -0.10 -6.65 18.18
C ALA A 21 1.45 -6.72 18.19
N LEU A 22 2.05 -6.99 19.35
CA LEU A 22 3.51 -7.18 19.45
C LEU A 22 3.98 -8.39 18.64
N ALA A 23 3.27 -9.53 18.71
CA ALA A 23 3.60 -10.70 17.90
C ALA A 23 3.52 -10.38 16.41
N THR A 24 2.47 -9.68 15.95
CA THR A 24 2.32 -9.24 14.56
C THR A 24 3.50 -8.35 14.14
N THR A 25 3.82 -7.31 14.93
CA THR A 25 4.97 -6.43 14.64
C THR A 25 6.28 -7.21 14.56
N ILE A 26 6.54 -8.09 15.53
CA ILE A 26 7.79 -8.88 15.57
C ILE A 26 7.88 -9.81 14.36
N CYS A 27 6.79 -10.47 13.96
CA CYS A 27 6.77 -11.30 12.75
C CYS A 27 7.16 -10.51 11.50
N HIS A 28 6.62 -9.30 11.31
CA HIS A 28 7.01 -8.43 10.20
C HIS A 28 8.48 -7.98 10.27
N LEU A 29 8.98 -7.66 11.46
CA LEU A 29 10.38 -7.24 11.63
C LEU A 29 11.37 -8.39 11.36
N ILE A 30 11.04 -9.63 11.71
CA ILE A 30 11.90 -10.80 11.46
C ILE A 30 12.12 -11.01 9.95
N ILE A 31 11.12 -10.73 9.12
CA ILE A 31 11.18 -10.94 7.67
C ILE A 31 11.50 -9.66 6.88
N SER A 32 11.76 -8.56 7.57
CA SER A 32 11.88 -7.23 6.95
C SER A 32 13.01 -7.10 5.93
N GLU A 33 14.07 -7.90 6.05
CA GLU A 33 15.22 -7.87 5.16
C GLU A 33 15.19 -8.95 4.06
N ASN A 34 14.11 -9.73 4.00
CA ASN A 34 13.96 -10.77 2.98
C ASN A 34 13.57 -10.15 1.63
N TYR A 35 14.11 -10.67 0.53
CA TYR A 35 13.86 -10.37 -0.88
C TYR A 35 14.34 -9.00 -1.40
N GLY A 36 14.75 -8.07 -0.56
CA GLY A 36 15.22 -6.76 -0.99
C GLY A 36 14.11 -5.71 -1.14
N TYR A 37 14.46 -4.59 -1.79
CA TYR A 37 13.58 -3.43 -1.94
C TYR A 37 12.53 -3.65 -3.03
N PHE A 38 11.30 -3.30 -2.71
CA PHE A 38 10.22 -3.27 -3.68
C PHE A 38 10.34 -2.03 -4.59
N LEU A 39 9.91 -2.16 -5.83
CA LEU A 39 9.95 -1.10 -6.84
C LEU A 39 9.39 0.25 -6.34
N ASP A 40 8.21 0.26 -5.71
CA ASP A 40 7.60 1.47 -5.19
C ASP A 40 8.30 2.02 -3.94
N GLU A 41 9.03 1.19 -3.19
CA GLU A 41 9.87 1.64 -2.07
C GLU A 41 11.02 2.50 -2.57
N MET A 42 11.74 2.04 -3.59
CA MET A 42 12.84 2.82 -4.20
C MET A 42 12.32 4.13 -4.79
N TYR A 43 11.15 4.10 -5.42
CA TYR A 43 10.49 5.32 -5.89
C TYR A 43 10.12 6.28 -4.76
N THR A 44 9.54 5.76 -3.69
CA THR A 44 9.21 6.58 -2.51
C THR A 44 10.46 7.12 -1.83
N MET A 45 11.58 6.36 -1.84
CA MET A 45 12.89 6.83 -1.38
C MET A 45 13.40 8.00 -2.23
N ALA A 46 13.30 7.91 -3.55
CA ALA A 46 13.66 9.02 -4.43
C ALA A 46 12.80 10.26 -4.15
N CYS A 47 11.49 10.11 -4.03
CA CYS A 47 10.57 11.19 -3.64
C CYS A 47 10.90 11.76 -2.26
N SER A 48 11.36 10.93 -1.31
CA SER A 48 11.74 11.38 0.04
C SER A 48 12.99 12.25 0.06
N GLN A 49 13.89 12.06 -0.90
CA GLN A 49 15.07 12.93 -1.08
C GLN A 49 14.72 14.27 -1.74
N HIS A 50 13.56 14.37 -2.38
CA HIS A 50 13.07 15.55 -3.10
C HIS A 50 11.70 16.00 -2.56
N LEU A 51 11.62 16.25 -1.24
CA LEU A 51 10.38 16.60 -0.57
C LEU A 51 9.67 17.78 -1.23
N SER A 52 8.39 17.61 -1.48
CA SER A 52 7.50 18.60 -2.10
C SER A 52 6.15 18.66 -1.38
N LEU A 53 5.40 19.73 -1.58
CA LEU A 53 4.04 19.85 -1.06
C LEU A 53 3.02 18.95 -1.77
N GLY A 54 3.38 18.44 -2.94
CA GLY A 54 2.60 17.49 -3.73
C GLY A 54 3.50 16.74 -4.71
N PHE A 55 2.97 15.69 -5.30
CA PHE A 55 3.60 14.83 -6.28
C PHE A 55 2.57 14.43 -7.34
N VAL A 56 2.98 13.77 -8.43
CA VAL A 56 2.11 13.36 -9.54
C VAL A 56 1.03 12.38 -9.08
N ASP A 57 1.46 11.27 -8.48
CA ASP A 57 0.65 10.09 -8.19
C ASP A 57 0.52 9.79 -6.68
N ILE A 58 1.55 10.07 -5.90
CA ILE A 58 1.59 9.86 -4.44
C ILE A 58 1.50 11.19 -3.69
N PRO A 59 0.60 11.32 -2.69
CA PRO A 59 0.61 12.49 -1.82
C PRO A 59 1.81 12.49 -0.84
N PRO A 60 2.18 13.66 -0.25
CA PRO A 60 3.48 13.88 0.39
C PRO A 60 3.70 13.20 1.74
N VAL A 61 2.66 12.65 2.40
CA VAL A 61 2.81 12.11 3.76
C VAL A 61 3.74 10.89 3.80
N ALA A 62 3.63 9.96 2.84
CA ALA A 62 4.49 8.78 2.82
C ALA A 62 5.96 9.14 2.54
N PRO A 63 6.32 9.95 1.51
CA PRO A 63 7.68 10.43 1.32
C PRO A 63 8.24 11.20 2.53
N ALA A 64 7.44 12.06 3.17
CA ALA A 64 7.88 12.85 4.32
C ALA A 64 8.18 11.97 5.56
N LEU A 65 7.37 10.95 5.82
CA LEU A 65 7.62 9.98 6.88
C LEU A 65 8.85 9.12 6.60
N LEU A 66 9.06 8.73 5.34
CA LEU A 66 10.26 8.00 4.94
C LEU A 66 11.51 8.86 5.13
N TRP A 67 11.48 10.11 4.69
CA TRP A 67 12.55 11.06 4.93
C TRP A 67 12.89 11.18 6.41
N LEU A 68 11.87 11.34 7.27
CA LEU A 68 12.07 11.48 8.71
C LEU A 68 12.78 10.26 9.31
N ILE A 69 12.29 9.04 9.01
CA ILE A 69 12.85 7.83 9.61
C ILE A 69 14.24 7.50 9.07
N THR A 70 14.48 7.72 7.77
CA THR A 70 15.79 7.47 7.16
C THR A 70 16.83 8.49 7.59
N THR A 71 16.45 9.75 7.82
CA THR A 71 17.33 10.77 8.40
C THR A 71 17.75 10.42 9.83
N LEU A 72 16.86 9.83 10.62
CA LEU A 72 17.15 9.49 12.02
C LEU A 72 17.90 8.18 12.20
N PHE A 73 17.63 7.17 11.37
CA PHE A 73 18.08 5.79 11.59
C PHE A 73 18.84 5.18 10.39
N GLY A 74 19.01 5.92 9.29
CA GLY A 74 19.67 5.44 8.08
C GLY A 74 18.72 4.75 7.10
N ASN A 75 19.28 4.31 5.95
CA ASN A 75 18.52 3.85 4.78
C ASN A 75 18.44 2.31 4.66
N SER A 76 18.74 1.56 5.73
CA SER A 76 18.67 0.10 5.65
C SER A 76 17.24 -0.38 5.40
N LEU A 77 17.10 -1.53 4.75
CA LEU A 77 15.82 -2.16 4.47
C LEU A 77 15.01 -2.40 5.76
N PHE A 78 15.69 -2.78 6.85
CA PHE A 78 15.09 -2.90 8.17
C PHE A 78 14.45 -1.59 8.66
N VAL A 79 15.12 -0.46 8.49
CA VAL A 79 14.61 0.87 8.91
C VAL A 79 13.39 1.25 8.06
N ILE A 80 13.43 0.99 6.76
CA ILE A 80 12.31 1.28 5.86
C ILE A 80 11.07 0.47 6.25
N HIS A 81 11.24 -0.82 6.55
CA HIS A 81 10.15 -1.71 6.94
C HIS A 81 9.68 -1.55 8.39
N LEU A 82 10.40 -0.78 9.22
CA LEU A 82 10.03 -0.57 10.62
C LEU A 82 8.63 0.07 10.76
N LEU A 83 8.32 1.09 9.95
CA LEU A 83 7.01 1.74 10.02
C LEU A 83 5.86 0.81 9.57
N PRO A 84 5.89 0.15 8.40
CA PRO A 84 4.88 -0.84 8.04
C PRO A 84 4.62 -1.89 9.11
N ALA A 85 5.69 -2.45 9.71
CA ALA A 85 5.59 -3.42 10.80
C ALA A 85 4.89 -2.85 12.06
N LEU A 86 5.26 -1.63 12.47
CA LEU A 86 4.64 -0.95 13.61
C LEU A 86 3.17 -0.64 13.35
N PHE A 87 2.83 -0.18 12.14
CA PHE A 87 1.45 0.13 11.77
C PHE A 87 0.60 -1.13 11.65
N SER A 88 1.16 -2.29 11.27
CA SER A 88 0.45 -3.57 11.31
C SER A 88 0.05 -3.95 12.73
N GLY A 89 0.96 -3.84 13.70
CA GLY A 89 0.61 -4.02 15.11
C GLY A 89 -0.40 -2.99 15.62
N ALA A 90 -0.25 -1.72 15.23
CA ALA A 90 -1.19 -0.66 15.57
C ALA A 90 -2.60 -0.89 15.00
N ALA A 91 -2.71 -1.45 13.78
CA ALA A 91 -3.99 -1.84 13.19
C ALA A 91 -4.71 -2.91 14.05
N VAL A 92 -3.98 -3.92 14.52
CA VAL A 92 -4.52 -4.93 15.48
C VAL A 92 -5.04 -4.26 16.75
N VAL A 93 -4.30 -3.27 17.28
CA VAL A 93 -4.75 -2.50 18.46
C VAL A 93 -6.03 -1.73 18.15
N VAL A 94 -6.11 -1.04 17.02
CA VAL A 94 -7.30 -0.26 16.62
C VAL A 94 -8.53 -1.15 16.49
N VAL A 95 -8.41 -2.33 15.87
CA VAL A 95 -9.51 -3.29 15.76
C VAL A 95 -9.99 -3.76 17.15
N GLY A 96 -9.06 -4.11 18.04
CA GLY A 96 -9.39 -4.45 19.43
C GLY A 96 -10.06 -3.31 20.20
N LEU A 97 -9.62 -2.06 19.98
CA LEU A 97 -10.24 -0.87 20.57
C LEU A 97 -11.64 -0.60 19.99
N MET A 98 -11.89 -0.89 18.70
CA MET A 98 -13.25 -0.84 18.13
C MET A 98 -14.19 -1.78 18.88
N VAL A 99 -13.75 -3.01 19.17
CA VAL A 99 -14.54 -3.97 19.97
C VAL A 99 -14.87 -3.39 21.34
N LYS A 100 -13.90 -2.81 22.03
CA LYS A 100 -14.11 -2.17 23.35
C LYS A 100 -15.11 -1.02 23.25
N GLU A 101 -15.02 -0.18 22.24
CA GLU A 101 -15.95 0.93 22.06
C GLU A 101 -17.38 0.45 21.72
N LEU A 102 -17.50 -0.63 20.97
CA LEU A 102 -18.78 -1.28 20.66
C LEU A 102 -19.38 -2.02 21.86
N GLY A 103 -18.63 -2.21 22.96
CA GLY A 103 -19.09 -2.83 24.20
C GLY A 103 -18.77 -4.33 24.31
N GLY A 104 -17.89 -4.87 23.47
CA GLY A 104 -17.43 -6.26 23.55
C GLY A 104 -16.46 -6.51 24.71
N GLY A 105 -16.41 -7.75 25.15
CA GLY A 105 -15.56 -8.24 26.24
C GLY A 105 -14.19 -8.73 25.75
N ARG A 106 -13.48 -9.40 26.67
CA ARG A 106 -12.10 -9.87 26.41
C ARG A 106 -12.02 -10.91 25.29
N LEU A 107 -13.04 -11.80 25.19
CA LEU A 107 -13.08 -12.83 24.16
C LEU A 107 -13.25 -12.21 22.76
N ALA A 108 -14.19 -11.28 22.63
CA ALA A 108 -14.40 -10.54 21.38
C ALA A 108 -13.16 -9.72 20.99
N MET A 109 -12.52 -9.04 21.94
CA MET A 109 -11.28 -8.30 21.69
C MET A 109 -10.16 -9.22 21.17
N GLY A 110 -9.97 -10.39 21.80
CA GLY A 110 -8.98 -11.37 21.37
C GLY A 110 -9.28 -11.96 20.00
N LEU A 111 -10.54 -12.32 19.72
CA LEU A 111 -10.95 -12.89 18.44
C LEU A 111 -10.79 -11.87 17.30
N ALA A 112 -11.20 -10.61 17.50
CA ALA A 112 -11.08 -9.57 16.49
C ALA A 112 -9.62 -9.17 16.25
N ALA A 113 -8.79 -9.09 17.30
CA ALA A 113 -7.36 -8.84 17.19
C ALA A 113 -6.64 -9.97 16.43
N LEU A 114 -6.97 -11.22 16.75
CA LEU A 114 -6.47 -12.39 16.04
C LEU A 114 -6.91 -12.38 14.56
N ALA A 115 -8.18 -12.13 14.32
CA ALA A 115 -8.70 -12.01 12.96
C ALA A 115 -7.94 -10.94 12.16
N ALA A 116 -7.71 -9.77 12.76
CA ALA A 116 -6.94 -8.68 12.14
C ALA A 116 -5.49 -9.10 11.80
N ALA A 117 -4.82 -9.83 12.70
CA ALA A 117 -3.45 -10.31 12.48
C ALA A 117 -3.33 -11.29 11.30
N PHE A 118 -4.42 -11.98 10.95
CA PHE A 118 -4.46 -13.00 9.89
C PHE A 118 -5.31 -12.61 8.67
N VAL A 119 -5.47 -11.30 8.41
CA VAL A 119 -5.98 -10.80 7.13
C VAL A 119 -4.84 -10.77 6.12
N PRO A 120 -4.86 -11.59 5.04
CA PRO A 120 -3.75 -11.71 4.10
C PRO A 120 -3.31 -10.38 3.48
N VAL A 121 -4.25 -9.55 3.03
CA VAL A 121 -3.91 -8.22 2.46
C VAL A 121 -3.21 -7.32 3.50
N TRP A 122 -3.60 -7.36 4.78
CA TRP A 122 -2.91 -6.58 5.81
C TRP A 122 -1.51 -7.12 6.11
N MET A 123 -1.31 -8.44 5.97
CA MET A 123 0.02 -9.05 6.06
C MET A 123 0.93 -8.56 4.92
N ALA A 124 0.44 -8.52 3.67
CA ALA A 124 1.20 -8.01 2.52
C ALA A 124 1.61 -6.55 2.71
N VAL A 125 0.63 -5.70 3.03
CA VAL A 125 0.82 -4.25 3.19
C VAL A 125 1.76 -3.93 4.36
N GLY A 126 1.74 -4.73 5.43
CA GLY A 126 2.66 -4.60 6.57
C GLY A 126 4.11 -4.99 6.28
N SER A 127 4.38 -5.60 5.13
CA SER A 127 5.71 -6.04 4.70
C SER A 127 6.36 -5.14 3.66
N LEU A 128 5.73 -4.00 3.31
CA LEU A 128 6.15 -3.09 2.26
C LEU A 128 6.00 -1.63 2.70
N TYR A 129 7.00 -0.80 2.37
CA TYR A 129 6.86 0.65 2.52
C TYR A 129 6.20 1.26 1.29
N THR A 130 4.89 1.16 1.22
CA THR A 130 4.05 1.88 0.26
C THR A 130 3.08 2.79 1.03
N TYR A 131 2.43 3.73 0.39
CA TYR A 131 1.40 4.54 1.05
C TYR A 131 0.21 3.70 1.58
N ASP A 132 0.08 2.42 1.16
CA ASP A 132 -1.04 1.56 1.52
C ASP A 132 -1.08 1.19 3.02
N PHE A 133 0.06 1.02 3.69
CA PHE A 133 0.07 0.72 5.12
C PHE A 133 -0.48 1.89 5.95
N LEU A 134 -0.20 3.13 5.52
CA LEU A 134 -0.73 4.34 6.15
C LEU A 134 -2.22 4.52 5.83
N ASP A 135 -2.59 4.38 4.56
CA ASP A 135 -3.97 4.53 4.08
C ASP A 135 -4.91 3.58 4.83
N GLN A 136 -4.56 2.30 4.91
CA GLN A 136 -5.34 1.31 5.63
C GLN A 136 -5.50 1.66 7.11
N PHE A 137 -4.42 2.05 7.78
CA PHE A 137 -4.46 2.43 9.18
C PHE A 137 -5.31 3.69 9.41
N ILE A 138 -5.18 4.71 8.55
CA ILE A 138 -5.93 5.96 8.64
C ILE A 138 -7.43 5.71 8.43
N ILE A 139 -7.81 4.84 7.49
CA ILE A 139 -9.20 4.45 7.28
C ILE A 139 -9.76 3.70 8.51
N MET A 140 -8.97 2.81 9.12
CA MET A 140 -9.36 2.16 10.37
C MET A 140 -9.57 3.18 11.50
N LEU A 141 -8.67 4.17 11.62
CA LEU A 141 -8.86 5.26 12.59
C LEU A 141 -10.12 6.07 12.31
N LEU A 142 -10.44 6.34 11.05
CA LEU A 142 -11.69 7.02 10.67
C LEU A 142 -12.90 6.28 11.24
N PHE A 143 -12.99 4.96 11.02
CA PHE A 143 -14.09 4.14 11.53
C PHE A 143 -14.07 4.03 13.06
N TYR A 144 -12.91 3.96 13.69
CA TYR A 144 -12.79 3.98 15.14
C TYR A 144 -13.38 5.27 15.75
N PHE A 145 -13.00 6.43 15.20
CA PHE A 145 -13.53 7.71 15.66
C PHE A 145 -15.01 7.89 15.33
N LEU A 146 -15.49 7.30 14.24
CA LEU A 146 -16.92 7.25 13.92
C LEU A 146 -17.71 6.42 14.93
N ILE A 147 -17.19 5.28 15.37
CA ILE A 147 -17.76 4.48 16.46
C ILE A 147 -17.84 5.31 17.74
N LYS A 148 -16.77 6.02 18.11
CA LYS A 148 -16.75 6.89 19.29
C LYS A 148 -17.74 8.04 19.17
N LEU A 149 -17.87 8.66 18.00
CA LEU A 149 -18.84 9.71 17.72
C LEU A 149 -20.26 9.22 17.97
N ILE A 150 -20.61 8.06 17.40
CA ILE A 150 -21.95 7.47 17.56
C ILE A 150 -22.23 7.07 19.01
N LYS A 151 -21.21 6.53 19.72
CA LYS A 151 -21.34 6.07 21.10
C LYS A 151 -21.54 7.22 22.09
N SER A 152 -20.70 8.25 21.98
CA SER A 152 -20.64 9.35 22.94
C SER A 152 -21.56 10.52 22.59
N GLU A 153 -22.10 10.55 21.37
CA GLU A 153 -22.87 11.66 20.81
C GLU A 153 -22.11 13.02 20.86
N ASN A 154 -20.78 12.95 21.06
CA ASN A 154 -19.91 14.12 21.11
C ASN A 154 -19.55 14.63 19.72
N ASN A 155 -20.33 15.56 19.21
CA ASN A 155 -20.15 16.11 17.88
C ASN A 155 -18.76 16.76 17.65
N LYS A 156 -17.99 17.13 18.70
CA LYS A 156 -16.63 17.66 18.56
C LYS A 156 -15.67 16.64 17.91
N LEU A 157 -15.99 15.33 17.95
CA LEU A 157 -15.21 14.29 17.29
C LEU A 157 -15.18 14.45 15.77
N TRP A 158 -16.09 15.22 15.16
CA TRP A 158 -16.00 15.59 13.75
C TRP A 158 -14.72 16.35 13.41
N LEU A 159 -14.13 17.09 14.37
CA LEU A 159 -12.84 17.76 14.14
C LEU A 159 -11.70 16.73 13.97
N ALA A 160 -11.68 15.68 14.80
CA ALA A 160 -10.72 14.58 14.66
C ALA A 160 -10.96 13.79 13.37
N ILE A 161 -12.22 13.50 13.04
CA ILE A 161 -12.61 12.83 11.79
C ILE A 161 -12.15 13.66 10.58
N GLY A 162 -12.32 14.98 10.62
CA GLY A 162 -11.84 15.87 9.57
C GLY A 162 -10.32 15.89 9.43
N ALA A 163 -9.60 15.93 10.56
CA ALA A 163 -8.13 15.84 10.54
C ALA A 163 -7.65 14.48 9.97
N ILE A 164 -8.26 13.37 10.38
CA ILE A 164 -7.96 12.03 9.87
C ILE A 164 -8.26 11.95 8.36
N ALA A 165 -9.39 12.51 7.92
CA ALA A 165 -9.75 12.56 6.50
C ALA A 165 -8.75 13.38 5.67
N GLY A 166 -8.33 14.54 6.18
CA GLY A 166 -7.34 15.40 5.53
C GLY A 166 -5.97 14.71 5.42
N ILE A 167 -5.48 14.10 6.50
CA ILE A 167 -4.23 13.31 6.49
C ILE A 167 -4.37 12.12 5.53
N GLY A 168 -5.54 11.46 5.50
CA GLY A 168 -5.81 10.38 4.56
C GLY A 168 -5.72 10.81 3.10
N LEU A 169 -6.30 11.96 2.74
CA LEU A 169 -6.18 12.55 1.40
C LEU A 169 -4.72 12.93 1.06
N MET A 170 -3.93 13.34 2.06
CA MET A 170 -2.49 13.61 1.92
C MET A 170 -1.64 12.31 1.93
N THR A 171 -2.27 11.15 2.11
CA THR A 171 -1.63 9.82 2.05
C THR A 171 -2.00 9.09 0.77
N LYS A 172 -3.30 9.06 0.43
CA LYS A 172 -3.80 8.39 -0.78
C LYS A 172 -5.08 9.08 -1.28
N PRO A 173 -5.18 9.41 -2.57
CA PRO A 173 -6.38 10.06 -3.13
C PRO A 173 -7.65 9.23 -2.99
N SER A 174 -7.53 7.89 -2.92
CA SER A 174 -8.68 6.97 -2.74
C SER A 174 -9.48 7.23 -1.47
N MET A 175 -8.92 7.91 -0.48
CA MET A 175 -9.63 8.35 0.74
C MET A 175 -10.90 9.16 0.42
N ILE A 176 -10.97 9.80 -0.76
CA ILE A 176 -12.17 10.54 -1.21
C ILE A 176 -13.41 9.63 -1.28
N PHE A 177 -13.25 8.35 -1.67
CA PHE A 177 -14.37 7.41 -1.73
C PHE A 177 -14.92 7.11 -0.33
N PHE A 178 -14.04 6.99 0.67
CA PHE A 178 -14.45 6.76 2.07
C PHE A 178 -15.15 7.98 2.65
N ILE A 179 -14.66 9.18 2.36
CA ILE A 179 -15.29 10.45 2.76
C ILE A 179 -16.68 10.58 2.11
N ALA A 180 -16.76 10.37 0.79
CA ALA A 180 -18.01 10.46 0.04
C ALA A 180 -19.03 9.37 0.49
N GLY A 181 -18.56 8.13 0.66
CA GLY A 181 -19.39 7.01 1.14
C GLY A 181 -19.93 7.28 2.55
N LEU A 182 -19.10 7.81 3.46
CA LEU A 182 -19.53 8.22 4.80
C LEU A 182 -20.52 9.37 4.72
N ALA A 183 -20.24 10.40 3.94
CA ALA A 183 -21.10 11.56 3.78
C ALA A 183 -22.50 11.16 3.28
N LEU A 184 -22.55 10.29 2.28
CA LEU A 184 -23.79 9.74 1.75
C LEU A 184 -24.51 8.88 2.78
N ALA A 185 -23.79 8.03 3.51
CA ALA A 185 -24.37 7.20 4.58
C ALA A 185 -24.98 8.05 5.70
N VAL A 186 -24.33 9.15 6.11
CA VAL A 186 -24.88 10.11 7.06
C VAL A 186 -26.20 10.70 6.52
N LEU A 187 -26.23 11.08 5.22
CA LEU A 187 -27.40 11.71 4.59
C LEU A 187 -28.62 10.77 4.56
N VAL A 188 -28.40 9.49 4.20
CA VAL A 188 -29.50 8.51 4.02
C VAL A 188 -29.92 7.81 5.31
N THR A 189 -29.24 8.07 6.43
CA THR A 189 -29.58 7.50 7.76
C THR A 189 -30.19 8.53 8.70
N LYS A 190 -30.63 8.08 9.88
CA LYS A 190 -31.09 8.98 10.95
C LYS A 190 -30.04 10.03 11.36
N HIS A 191 -28.77 9.80 11.04
CA HIS A 191 -27.63 10.67 11.37
C HIS A 191 -27.58 11.93 10.52
N ARG A 192 -28.44 12.09 9.48
CA ARG A 192 -28.53 13.31 8.65
C ARG A 192 -28.71 14.59 9.48
N LYS A 193 -29.27 14.51 10.70
CA LYS A 193 -29.38 15.63 11.64
C LYS A 193 -28.02 16.22 12.05
N MET A 194 -26.92 15.46 11.94
CA MET A 194 -25.57 15.95 12.23
C MET A 194 -25.18 17.08 11.29
N TYR A 195 -25.66 17.08 10.03
CA TYR A 195 -25.41 18.16 9.07
C TYR A 195 -26.04 19.50 9.45
N ALA A 196 -27.06 19.49 10.32
CA ALA A 196 -27.63 20.73 10.88
C ALA A 196 -26.73 21.36 11.96
N THR A 197 -25.67 20.68 12.39
CA THR A 197 -24.70 21.20 13.35
C THR A 197 -23.45 21.74 12.63
N ARG A 198 -22.70 22.64 13.27
CA ARG A 198 -21.46 23.22 12.70
C ARG A 198 -20.29 22.23 12.61
N TRP A 199 -20.30 21.16 13.38
CA TRP A 199 -19.16 20.29 13.62
C TRP A 199 -18.68 19.49 12.40
N PRO A 200 -19.55 18.86 11.57
CA PRO A 200 -19.11 18.21 10.33
C PRO A 200 -18.46 19.19 9.34
N TRP A 201 -19.02 20.41 9.25
CA TRP A 201 -18.50 21.46 8.38
C TRP A 201 -17.15 22.01 8.84
N MET A 202 -16.96 22.16 10.16
CA MET A 202 -15.65 22.49 10.72
C MET A 202 -14.63 21.38 10.48
N GLY A 203 -15.05 20.11 10.61
CA GLY A 203 -14.22 18.95 10.26
C GLY A 203 -13.82 18.98 8.78
N ALA A 204 -14.78 19.22 7.88
CA ALA A 204 -14.50 19.37 6.45
C ALA A 204 -13.53 20.53 6.17
N GLY A 205 -13.69 21.65 6.86
CA GLY A 205 -12.76 22.78 6.79
C GLY A 205 -11.34 22.42 7.22
N ILE A 206 -11.18 21.62 8.30
CA ILE A 206 -9.88 21.11 8.73
C ILE A 206 -9.27 20.20 7.65
N ALA A 207 -10.05 19.27 7.08
CA ALA A 207 -9.59 18.41 6.01
C ALA A 207 -9.12 19.22 4.79
N LEU A 208 -9.87 20.25 4.41
CA LEU A 208 -9.51 21.16 3.31
C LEU A 208 -8.20 21.93 3.60
N ILE A 209 -8.02 22.43 4.82
CA ILE A 209 -6.77 23.12 5.21
C ILE A 209 -5.58 22.19 5.11
N ILE A 210 -5.74 20.92 5.54
CA ILE A 210 -4.65 19.93 5.50
C ILE A 210 -4.26 19.59 4.05
N ILE A 211 -5.22 19.43 3.13
CA ILE A 211 -4.93 19.09 1.73
C ILE A 211 -4.50 20.31 0.89
N LEU A 212 -4.75 21.51 1.37
CA LEU A 212 -4.52 22.75 0.62
C LEU A 212 -3.10 22.87 0.02
N PRO A 213 -2.00 22.53 0.74
CA PRO A 213 -0.65 22.57 0.16
C PRO A 213 -0.51 21.68 -1.09
N ALA A 214 -1.08 20.47 -1.06
CA ALA A 214 -1.03 19.57 -2.21
C ALA A 214 -1.88 20.08 -3.37
N LEU A 215 -3.04 20.67 -3.10
CA LEU A 215 -3.87 21.28 -4.14
C LEU A 215 -3.15 22.47 -4.81
N ILE A 216 -2.48 23.33 -4.04
CA ILE A 216 -1.70 24.45 -4.57
C ILE A 216 -0.57 23.92 -5.47
N TRP A 217 0.12 22.86 -5.05
CA TRP A 217 1.16 22.22 -5.87
C TRP A 217 0.58 21.67 -7.17
N GLN A 218 -0.54 20.95 -7.11
CA GLN A 218 -1.22 20.42 -8.30
C GLN A 218 -1.62 21.56 -9.26
N MET A 219 -2.17 22.67 -8.75
CA MET A 219 -2.52 23.83 -9.57
C MET A 219 -1.28 24.46 -10.24
N GLY A 220 -0.19 24.60 -9.51
CA GLY A 220 1.06 25.18 -10.02
C GLY A 220 1.74 24.33 -11.09
N ASN A 221 1.47 23.02 -11.13
CA ASN A 221 2.05 22.09 -12.10
C ASN A 221 1.03 21.58 -13.17
N GLY A 222 -0.11 22.25 -13.33
CA GLY A 222 -1.10 21.92 -14.37
C GLY A 222 -1.90 20.64 -14.10
N PHE A 223 -2.10 20.26 -12.83
CA PHE A 223 -2.84 19.09 -12.38
C PHE A 223 -2.31 17.76 -12.95
N PRO A 224 -1.03 17.41 -12.76
CA PRO A 224 -0.44 16.17 -13.30
C PRO A 224 -1.17 14.89 -12.81
N ILE A 225 -1.84 14.96 -11.66
CA ILE A 225 -2.66 13.84 -11.17
C ILE A 225 -3.82 13.50 -12.13
N VAL A 226 -4.39 14.47 -12.85
CA VAL A 226 -5.48 14.24 -13.80
C VAL A 226 -4.93 13.51 -15.04
N GLU A 227 -3.74 13.89 -15.52
CA GLU A 227 -3.04 13.21 -16.60
C GLU A 227 -2.73 11.75 -16.21
N TYR A 228 -2.17 11.55 -14.99
CA TYR A 228 -1.91 10.22 -14.43
C TYR A 228 -3.15 9.34 -14.38
N TRP A 229 -4.27 9.85 -13.84
CA TRP A 229 -5.50 9.07 -13.72
C TRP A 229 -6.12 8.77 -15.09
N GLY A 230 -6.01 9.70 -16.04
CA GLY A 230 -6.43 9.50 -17.43
C GLY A 230 -5.64 8.36 -18.09
N ALA A 231 -4.33 8.40 -18.02
CA ALA A 231 -3.44 7.37 -18.57
C ALA A 231 -3.64 6.01 -17.86
N TYR A 232 -3.72 6.02 -16.53
CA TYR A 232 -3.99 4.82 -15.74
C TYR A 232 -5.31 4.14 -16.14
N SER A 233 -6.39 4.93 -16.31
CA SER A 233 -7.72 4.41 -16.70
C SER A 233 -7.73 3.87 -18.13
N ALA A 234 -6.91 4.44 -19.02
CA ALA A 234 -6.84 4.02 -20.42
C ALA A 234 -5.97 2.78 -20.64
N GLY A 235 -4.90 2.60 -19.85
CA GLY A 235 -3.87 1.59 -20.13
C GLY A 235 -3.69 0.52 -19.05
N LYS A 236 -3.81 0.87 -17.78
CA LYS A 236 -3.44 0.00 -16.64
C LYS A 236 -4.60 -0.43 -15.74
N ALA A 237 -5.80 0.13 -15.96
CA ALA A 237 -6.94 -0.26 -15.16
C ALA A 237 -7.38 -1.68 -15.52
N VAL A 238 -6.81 -2.67 -14.83
CA VAL A 238 -7.39 -4.02 -14.79
C VAL A 238 -8.71 -3.90 -14.02
N HIS A 239 -9.80 -3.75 -14.77
CA HIS A 239 -11.12 -3.80 -14.19
C HIS A 239 -11.42 -5.23 -13.78
N ALA A 240 -11.37 -5.48 -12.46
CA ALA A 240 -11.83 -6.76 -11.94
C ALA A 240 -13.31 -6.95 -12.32
N SER A 241 -13.65 -8.12 -12.83
CA SER A 241 -15.07 -8.46 -13.00
C SER A 241 -15.78 -8.45 -11.65
N ALA A 242 -17.09 -8.24 -11.64
CA ALA A 242 -17.88 -8.25 -10.41
C ALA A 242 -17.69 -9.54 -9.60
N VAL A 243 -17.53 -10.68 -10.30
CA VAL A 243 -17.29 -11.98 -9.66
C VAL A 243 -15.91 -12.03 -9.03
N GLU A 244 -14.87 -11.61 -9.74
CA GLU A 244 -13.50 -11.54 -9.20
C GLU A 244 -13.42 -10.59 -8.00
N PHE A 245 -14.05 -9.41 -8.08
CA PHE A 245 -14.11 -8.49 -6.95
C PHE A 245 -14.70 -9.15 -5.72
N VAL A 246 -15.86 -9.83 -5.85
CA VAL A 246 -16.53 -10.51 -4.72
C VAL A 246 -15.69 -11.68 -4.19
N LEU A 247 -15.14 -12.52 -5.07
CA LEU A 247 -14.29 -13.65 -4.67
C LEU A 247 -13.07 -13.18 -3.88
N MET A 248 -12.46 -12.09 -4.31
CA MET A 248 -11.29 -11.53 -3.64
C MET A 248 -11.61 -10.89 -2.29
N GLN A 249 -12.85 -10.43 -2.05
CA GLN A 249 -13.28 -10.04 -0.69
C GLN A 249 -13.30 -11.25 0.26
N VAL A 250 -13.42 -12.46 -0.24
CA VAL A 250 -13.37 -13.69 0.57
C VAL A 250 -11.93 -14.18 0.74
N VAL A 251 -11.19 -14.32 -0.37
CA VAL A 251 -9.82 -14.86 -0.37
C VAL A 251 -8.83 -13.89 0.26
N GLY A 252 -8.86 -12.61 -0.11
CA GLY A 252 -7.99 -11.56 0.43
C GLY A 252 -8.24 -11.25 1.91
N MET A 253 -9.40 -11.69 2.45
CA MET A 253 -9.75 -11.55 3.87
C MET A 253 -9.50 -12.81 4.71
N ASN A 254 -8.99 -13.91 4.14
CA ASN A 254 -9.01 -15.24 4.72
C ASN A 254 -10.44 -15.85 4.75
N VAL A 255 -10.59 -16.99 4.09
CA VAL A 255 -11.90 -17.65 3.88
C VAL A 255 -12.66 -17.88 5.20
N PHE A 256 -11.96 -18.21 6.29
CA PHE A 256 -12.59 -18.41 7.61
C PHE A 256 -13.00 -17.10 8.30
N LEU A 257 -12.61 -15.93 7.77
CA LEU A 257 -13.14 -14.65 8.27
C LEU A 257 -14.48 -14.28 7.63
N LEU A 258 -14.91 -14.97 6.54
CA LEU A 258 -16.20 -14.74 5.89
C LEU A 258 -17.39 -14.80 6.89
N PRO A 259 -17.54 -15.86 7.70
CA PRO A 259 -18.64 -15.89 8.69
C PRO A 259 -18.53 -14.72 9.68
N LEU A 260 -17.32 -14.37 10.13
CA LEU A 260 -17.10 -13.34 11.14
C LEU A 260 -17.53 -11.95 10.63
N TRP A 261 -17.09 -11.54 9.44
CA TRP A 261 -17.46 -10.24 8.93
C TRP A 261 -18.93 -10.18 8.46
N LEU A 262 -19.52 -11.29 7.99
CA LEU A 262 -20.97 -11.36 7.72
C LEU A 262 -21.80 -11.20 9.00
N MET A 263 -21.40 -11.86 10.09
CA MET A 263 -22.00 -11.65 11.41
C MET A 263 -21.82 -10.20 11.88
N GLY A 264 -20.69 -9.58 11.58
CA GLY A 264 -20.44 -8.17 11.86
C GLY A 264 -21.35 -7.23 11.08
N LEU A 265 -21.54 -7.50 9.80
CA LEU A 265 -22.47 -6.74 8.96
C LEU A 265 -23.91 -6.89 9.47
N TYR A 266 -24.30 -8.12 9.81
CA TYR A 266 -25.60 -8.38 10.45
C TYR A 266 -25.74 -7.61 11.78
N TYR A 267 -24.69 -7.64 12.63
CA TYR A 267 -24.67 -6.93 13.91
C TYR A 267 -24.93 -5.44 13.74
N VAL A 268 -24.20 -4.76 12.87
CA VAL A 268 -24.36 -3.30 12.72
C VAL A 268 -25.64 -2.89 11.97
N LEU A 269 -26.20 -3.76 11.10
CA LEU A 269 -27.41 -3.42 10.32
C LEU A 269 -28.72 -3.80 11.03
N PHE A 270 -28.76 -4.99 11.66
CA PHE A 270 -30.02 -5.62 12.07
C PHE A 270 -30.10 -5.97 13.55
N ASP A 271 -28.98 -6.23 14.24
CA ASP A 271 -28.98 -6.63 15.65
C ASP A 271 -29.46 -5.49 16.55
N LYS A 272 -30.21 -5.84 17.62
CA LYS A 272 -30.85 -4.86 18.53
C LYS A 272 -29.83 -3.92 19.18
N GLU A 273 -28.67 -4.41 19.59
CA GLU A 273 -27.63 -3.61 20.25
C GLU A 273 -26.70 -2.92 19.25
N GLY A 274 -26.39 -3.59 18.14
CA GLY A 274 -25.54 -3.05 17.06
C GLY A 274 -26.25 -2.00 16.20
N LYS A 275 -27.57 -2.02 16.16
CA LYS A 275 -28.43 -1.16 15.33
C LYS A 275 -28.18 0.35 15.49
N LYS A 276 -27.69 0.80 16.65
CA LYS A 276 -27.29 2.20 16.83
C LYS A 276 -26.13 2.59 15.92
N TYR A 277 -25.28 1.63 15.52
CA TYR A 277 -24.15 1.78 14.63
C TYR A 277 -24.47 1.48 13.16
N ARG A 278 -25.77 1.47 12.77
CA ARG A 278 -26.20 1.19 11.37
C ARG A 278 -25.49 2.06 10.34
N LEU A 279 -25.06 3.25 10.72
CA LEU A 279 -24.27 4.13 9.86
C LEU A 279 -23.03 3.42 9.31
N LEU A 280 -22.33 2.59 10.12
CA LEU A 280 -21.14 1.83 9.68
C LEU A 280 -21.50 0.83 8.59
N GLY A 281 -22.57 0.04 8.82
CA GLY A 281 -23.02 -0.96 7.83
C GLY A 281 -23.50 -0.34 6.52
N VAL A 282 -24.20 0.82 6.61
CA VAL A 282 -24.63 1.56 5.40
C VAL A 282 -23.42 2.13 4.66
N THR A 283 -22.43 2.70 5.38
CA THR A 283 -21.18 3.16 4.76
C THR A 283 -20.47 2.02 4.05
N PHE A 284 -20.35 0.86 4.69
CA PHE A 284 -19.74 -0.32 4.06
C PHE A 284 -20.49 -0.75 2.80
N ALA A 285 -21.81 -0.83 2.85
CA ALA A 285 -22.62 -1.23 1.70
C ALA A 285 -22.47 -0.25 0.52
N ILE A 286 -22.45 1.07 0.79
CA ILE A 286 -22.23 2.08 -0.24
C ILE A 286 -20.84 1.89 -0.87
N LEU A 287 -19.80 1.77 -0.08
CA LEU A 287 -18.43 1.58 -0.56
C LEU A 287 -18.30 0.28 -1.36
N PHE A 288 -18.88 -0.82 -0.87
CA PHE A 288 -18.89 -2.11 -1.56
C PHE A 288 -19.50 -1.98 -2.96
N PHE A 289 -20.69 -1.36 -3.08
CA PHE A 289 -21.34 -1.18 -4.38
C PHE A 289 -20.59 -0.19 -5.28
N VAL A 290 -20.04 0.89 -4.75
CA VAL A 290 -19.24 1.83 -5.53
C VAL A 290 -18.02 1.11 -6.11
N PHE A 291 -17.26 0.39 -5.31
CA PHE A 291 -16.06 -0.32 -5.79
C PHE A 291 -16.38 -1.50 -6.70
N LEU A 292 -17.50 -2.18 -6.48
CA LEU A 292 -17.99 -3.24 -7.36
C LEU A 292 -18.32 -2.69 -8.76
N VAL A 293 -19.02 -1.56 -8.84
CA VAL A 293 -19.46 -0.97 -10.11
C VAL A 293 -18.32 -0.27 -10.85
N THR A 294 -17.40 0.35 -10.12
CA THR A 294 -16.25 1.04 -10.72
C THR A 294 -15.12 0.08 -11.12
N GLY A 295 -15.21 -1.21 -10.78
CA GLY A 295 -14.13 -2.17 -11.02
C GLY A 295 -12.84 -1.81 -10.25
N ALA A 296 -12.97 -1.18 -9.07
CA ALA A 296 -11.84 -0.76 -8.27
C ALA A 296 -10.98 -1.95 -7.82
N LYS A 297 -9.69 -1.71 -7.56
CA LYS A 297 -8.81 -2.73 -7.00
C LYS A 297 -9.39 -3.26 -5.68
N MET A 298 -9.51 -4.57 -5.60
CA MET A 298 -10.22 -5.29 -4.54
C MET A 298 -9.73 -4.97 -3.12
N TYR A 299 -8.44 -4.66 -2.95
CA TYR A 299 -7.84 -4.35 -1.66
C TYR A 299 -8.27 -2.99 -1.09
N MET A 300 -8.80 -2.09 -1.93
CA MET A 300 -9.21 -0.74 -1.49
C MET A 300 -10.34 -0.77 -0.44
N LEU A 301 -11.22 -1.78 -0.49
CA LEU A 301 -12.31 -1.93 0.50
C LEU A 301 -11.84 -2.57 1.82
N ILE A 302 -10.73 -3.31 1.80
CA ILE A 302 -10.29 -4.17 2.91
C ILE A 302 -10.18 -3.43 4.26
N PRO A 303 -9.72 -2.16 4.36
CA PRO A 303 -9.68 -1.46 5.65
C PRO A 303 -11.06 -1.30 6.33
N ALA A 304 -12.14 -1.24 5.55
CA ALA A 304 -13.50 -1.12 6.09
C ALA A 304 -13.98 -2.38 6.81
N TYR A 305 -13.37 -3.54 6.55
CA TYR A 305 -13.74 -4.77 7.26
C TYR A 305 -13.34 -4.74 8.75
N ALA A 306 -12.43 -3.88 9.17
CA ALA A 306 -12.03 -3.76 10.58
C ALA A 306 -13.23 -3.58 11.53
N MET A 307 -14.19 -2.73 11.17
CA MET A 307 -15.40 -2.51 11.95
C MET A 307 -16.35 -3.73 11.93
N LEU A 308 -16.35 -4.50 10.84
CA LEU A 308 -17.17 -5.70 10.72
C LEU A 308 -16.56 -6.86 11.52
N LEU A 309 -15.24 -7.03 11.49
CA LEU A 309 -14.54 -8.00 12.35
C LEU A 309 -14.82 -7.71 13.83
N ALA A 310 -14.80 -6.43 14.23
CA ALA A 310 -15.12 -6.02 15.58
C ALA A 310 -16.58 -6.35 15.97
N GLY A 311 -17.55 -6.02 15.11
CA GLY A 311 -18.97 -6.32 15.32
C GLY A 311 -19.26 -7.82 15.35
N GLY A 312 -18.62 -8.58 14.45
CA GLY A 312 -18.77 -10.04 14.37
C GLY A 312 -18.22 -10.75 15.59
N ALA A 313 -17.07 -10.31 16.09
CA ALA A 313 -16.49 -10.87 17.31
C ALA A 313 -17.39 -10.67 18.53
N ILE A 314 -18.06 -9.53 18.64
CA ILE A 314 -19.06 -9.28 19.68
C ILE A 314 -20.27 -10.22 19.53
N PHE A 315 -20.75 -10.37 18.29
CA PHE A 315 -21.86 -11.27 18.01
C PHE A 315 -21.50 -12.71 18.40
N VAL A 316 -20.30 -13.19 18.05
CA VAL A 316 -19.78 -14.51 18.44
C VAL A 316 -19.63 -14.64 19.96
N GLU A 317 -19.10 -13.63 20.66
CA GLU A 317 -18.93 -13.66 22.12
C GLU A 317 -20.25 -13.91 22.87
N ARG A 318 -21.37 -13.37 22.39
CA ARG A 318 -22.69 -13.58 23.00
C ARG A 318 -23.12 -15.03 23.00
N PHE A 319 -22.63 -15.84 22.07
CA PHE A 319 -22.90 -17.27 22.07
C PHE A 319 -22.02 -18.05 23.05
N ALA A 320 -21.01 -17.45 23.65
CA ALA A 320 -19.99 -18.11 24.48
C ALA A 320 -20.47 -18.45 25.92
N SER A 321 -21.77 -18.42 26.21
CA SER A 321 -22.35 -18.65 27.56
C SER A 321 -22.11 -20.06 28.14
N LYS A 322 -21.85 -21.08 27.28
CA LYS A 322 -21.59 -22.47 27.69
C LYS A 322 -20.18 -22.89 27.30
N ILE A 323 -19.58 -23.85 28.04
CA ILE A 323 -18.23 -24.35 27.82
C ILE A 323 -18.05 -24.89 26.40
N ILE A 324 -19.02 -25.66 25.88
CA ILE A 324 -18.98 -26.19 24.52
C ILE A 324 -18.85 -25.07 23.46
N LYS A 325 -19.58 -23.97 23.65
CA LYS A 325 -19.52 -22.83 22.74
C LYS A 325 -18.17 -22.12 22.81
N LYS A 326 -17.53 -22.03 23.98
CA LYS A 326 -16.15 -21.53 24.11
C LYS A 326 -15.16 -22.41 23.38
N MET A 327 -15.32 -23.74 23.45
CA MET A 327 -14.49 -24.67 22.69
C MET A 327 -14.66 -24.48 21.18
N LEU A 328 -15.88 -24.31 20.69
CA LEU A 328 -16.15 -24.02 19.27
C LEU A 328 -15.49 -22.71 18.81
N ILE A 329 -15.51 -21.68 19.65
CA ILE A 329 -14.82 -20.41 19.33
C ILE A 329 -13.31 -20.60 19.31
N ALA A 330 -12.74 -21.42 20.22
CA ALA A 330 -11.32 -21.75 20.20
C ALA A 330 -10.94 -22.53 18.93
N VAL A 331 -11.75 -23.51 18.53
CA VAL A 331 -11.55 -24.24 17.25
C VAL A 331 -11.62 -23.27 16.07
N TYR A 332 -12.60 -22.38 16.06
CA TYR A 332 -12.73 -21.36 15.01
C TYR A 332 -11.52 -20.41 14.96
N ALA A 333 -11.02 -19.96 16.10
CA ALA A 333 -9.79 -19.18 16.17
C ALA A 333 -8.58 -19.95 15.65
N CYS A 334 -8.46 -21.27 15.97
CA CYS A 334 -7.43 -22.13 15.41
C CYS A 334 -7.54 -22.26 13.89
N LEU A 335 -8.75 -22.38 13.33
CA LEU A 335 -8.95 -22.43 11.86
C LEU A 335 -8.50 -21.12 11.19
N ILE A 336 -8.80 -19.97 11.78
CA ILE A 336 -8.31 -18.66 11.28
C ILE A 336 -6.78 -18.62 11.30
N MET A 337 -6.14 -19.07 12.38
CA MET A 337 -4.68 -19.11 12.49
C MET A 337 -4.05 -20.07 11.49
N ILE A 338 -4.55 -21.31 11.40
CA ILE A 338 -4.01 -22.33 10.50
C ILE A 338 -4.07 -21.84 9.05
N THR A 339 -5.24 -21.35 8.63
CA THR A 339 -5.40 -20.84 7.25
C THR A 339 -4.59 -19.56 6.99
N GLY A 340 -4.48 -18.68 7.99
CA GLY A 340 -3.64 -17.50 7.89
C GLY A 340 -2.15 -17.86 7.76
N VAL A 341 -1.66 -18.82 8.53
CA VAL A 341 -0.27 -19.32 8.42
C VAL A 341 -0.03 -20.00 7.08
N ILE A 342 -0.98 -20.83 6.60
CA ILE A 342 -0.88 -21.45 5.26
C ILE A 342 -0.84 -20.37 4.16
N GLN A 343 -1.62 -19.30 4.28
CA GLN A 343 -1.65 -18.22 3.29
C GLN A 343 -0.48 -17.23 3.42
N ALA A 344 0.17 -17.16 4.57
CA ALA A 344 1.23 -16.17 4.83
C ALA A 344 2.34 -16.14 3.77
N PRO A 345 2.86 -17.27 3.23
CA PRO A 345 3.87 -17.23 2.17
C PRO A 345 3.39 -16.54 0.87
N ASN A 346 2.08 -16.48 0.62
CA ASN A 346 1.54 -15.76 -0.54
C ASN A 346 1.58 -14.23 -0.38
N PHE A 347 1.76 -13.71 0.85
CA PHE A 347 1.61 -12.30 1.17
C PHE A 347 2.81 -11.72 1.91
N MET A 348 3.70 -12.56 2.42
CA MET A 348 4.87 -12.16 3.20
C MET A 348 6.12 -12.92 2.69
N PRO A 349 7.29 -12.29 2.63
CA PRO A 349 8.53 -12.93 2.18
C PRO A 349 9.11 -13.86 3.27
N ILE A 350 8.39 -14.94 3.57
CA ILE A 350 8.74 -15.88 4.66
C ILE A 350 9.64 -17.00 4.16
N LEU A 351 9.37 -17.52 2.93
CA LEU A 351 10.10 -18.63 2.34
C LEU A 351 11.27 -18.12 1.48
N PRO A 352 12.37 -18.88 1.33
CA PRO A 352 13.31 -18.65 0.24
C PRO A 352 12.60 -18.69 -1.12
N VAL A 353 13.10 -17.93 -2.11
CA VAL A 353 12.43 -17.74 -3.41
C VAL A 353 12.11 -19.07 -4.10
N ASP A 354 13.09 -19.99 -4.19
CA ASP A 354 12.88 -21.32 -4.80
C ASP A 354 11.80 -22.13 -4.09
N SER A 355 11.76 -22.06 -2.75
CA SER A 355 10.74 -22.72 -1.95
C SER A 355 9.36 -22.07 -2.15
N LEU A 356 9.32 -20.76 -2.40
CA LEU A 356 8.08 -20.04 -2.70
C LEU A 356 7.52 -20.47 -4.07
N VAL A 357 8.36 -20.63 -5.09
CA VAL A 357 7.95 -21.15 -6.41
C VAL A 357 7.34 -22.55 -6.24
N GLN A 358 8.01 -23.46 -5.52
CA GLN A 358 7.47 -24.80 -5.22
C GLN A 358 6.15 -24.74 -4.44
N TYR A 359 6.03 -23.81 -3.51
CA TYR A 359 4.80 -23.59 -2.75
C TYR A 359 3.65 -23.16 -3.66
N TYR A 360 3.88 -22.24 -4.62
CA TYR A 360 2.88 -21.85 -5.61
C TYR A 360 2.48 -23.01 -6.52
N ASP A 361 3.41 -23.81 -6.98
CA ASP A 361 3.11 -25.00 -7.79
C ASP A 361 2.24 -25.99 -7.03
N THR A 362 2.51 -26.20 -5.74
CA THR A 362 1.76 -27.13 -4.90
C THR A 362 0.36 -26.61 -4.59
N ILE A 363 0.26 -25.38 -4.09
CA ILE A 363 -1.01 -24.75 -3.70
C ILE A 363 -1.84 -24.40 -4.95
N GLY A 364 -1.20 -23.85 -5.99
CA GLY A 364 -1.84 -23.56 -7.26
C GLY A 364 -2.40 -24.81 -7.93
N GLY A 365 -1.69 -25.94 -7.80
CA GLY A 365 -2.19 -27.26 -8.25
C GLY A 365 -3.45 -27.71 -7.52
N LEU A 366 -3.58 -27.42 -6.22
CA LEU A 366 -4.77 -27.71 -5.42
C LEU A 366 -5.98 -26.83 -5.80
N PHE A 367 -5.74 -25.60 -6.21
CA PHE A 367 -6.79 -24.63 -6.57
C PHE A 367 -6.96 -24.44 -8.08
N GLY A 368 -6.25 -25.22 -8.91
CA GLY A 368 -6.34 -25.16 -10.38
C GLY A 368 -5.67 -23.94 -11.03
N THR A 369 -4.84 -23.21 -10.29
CA THR A 369 -4.12 -22.03 -10.77
C THR A 369 -2.62 -22.29 -10.76
N LYS A 370 -2.06 -22.69 -11.91
CA LYS A 370 -0.60 -22.92 -12.06
C LYS A 370 0.20 -21.67 -12.45
N SER A 371 -0.44 -20.55 -12.69
CA SER A 371 0.22 -19.33 -13.13
C SER A 371 -0.49 -18.10 -12.58
N ILE A 372 0.30 -17.11 -12.22
CA ILE A 372 -0.16 -15.81 -11.76
C ILE A 372 -0.18 -14.88 -12.95
N ARG A 373 -1.27 -14.13 -13.15
CA ARG A 373 -1.36 -13.07 -14.16
C ARG A 373 -0.97 -11.73 -13.55
N LEU A 374 -0.09 -11.04 -14.27
CA LEU A 374 0.24 -9.65 -13.99
C LEU A 374 -0.83 -8.69 -14.53
N ASP A 375 -0.73 -7.43 -14.13
CA ASP A 375 -1.59 -6.34 -14.64
C ASP A 375 -1.54 -6.21 -16.19
N ASN A 376 -0.45 -6.63 -16.83
CA ASN A 376 -0.29 -6.66 -18.29
C ASN A 376 -0.68 -8.00 -18.96
N ASN A 377 -1.40 -8.89 -18.25
CA ASN A 377 -1.79 -10.24 -18.68
C ASN A 377 -0.63 -11.25 -18.90
N THR A 378 0.60 -10.91 -18.58
CA THR A 378 1.72 -11.85 -18.66
C THR A 378 1.59 -12.91 -17.56
N GLN A 379 1.82 -14.18 -17.91
CA GLN A 379 1.86 -15.27 -16.94
C GLN A 379 3.25 -15.35 -16.30
N VAL A 380 3.29 -15.44 -14.98
CA VAL A 380 4.52 -15.47 -14.19
C VAL A 380 4.43 -16.53 -13.07
N GLU A 381 5.58 -16.91 -12.54
CA GLU A 381 5.68 -17.90 -11.45
C GLU A 381 5.42 -17.28 -10.08
N LEU A 382 5.70 -15.98 -9.92
CA LEU A 382 5.55 -15.25 -8.65
C LEU A 382 4.62 -14.03 -8.82
N PRO A 383 3.86 -13.63 -7.78
CA PRO A 383 3.15 -12.37 -7.77
C PRO A 383 4.07 -11.17 -7.98
N GLN A 384 3.54 -10.09 -8.57
CA GLN A 384 4.28 -8.89 -8.90
C GLN A 384 5.02 -8.30 -7.68
N TYR A 385 4.37 -8.22 -6.53
CA TYR A 385 4.98 -7.66 -5.31
C TYR A 385 6.13 -8.51 -4.72
N PHE A 386 6.39 -9.71 -5.24
CA PHE A 386 7.59 -10.49 -4.93
C PHE A 386 8.66 -10.31 -5.99
N TYR A 387 8.34 -10.50 -7.29
CA TYR A 387 9.38 -10.39 -8.30
C TYR A 387 9.91 -8.96 -8.46
N ASP A 388 9.13 -7.93 -8.18
CA ASP A 388 9.55 -6.53 -8.17
C ASP A 388 10.47 -6.17 -6.97
N ARG A 389 10.88 -7.16 -6.18
CA ARG A 389 11.88 -7.04 -5.10
C ARG A 389 13.21 -7.70 -5.43
N LEU A 390 13.26 -8.50 -6.49
CA LEU A 390 14.35 -9.43 -6.74
C LEU A 390 15.29 -8.93 -7.86
N GLU A 391 16.56 -9.32 -7.76
CA GLU A 391 17.56 -9.19 -8.84
C GLU A 391 17.78 -7.77 -9.37
N TRP A 392 17.58 -6.75 -8.55
CA TRP A 392 17.91 -5.37 -8.89
C TRP A 392 19.42 -5.15 -9.02
N ASP A 393 20.19 -5.84 -8.20
CA ASP A 393 21.67 -5.88 -8.21
C ASP A 393 22.21 -6.39 -9.55
N VAL A 394 21.63 -7.44 -10.12
CA VAL A 394 22.01 -7.97 -11.44
C VAL A 394 21.91 -6.89 -12.52
N LEU A 395 20.79 -6.16 -12.58
CA LEU A 395 20.62 -5.07 -13.54
C LEU A 395 21.67 -3.97 -13.34
N VAL A 396 21.89 -3.55 -12.08
CA VAL A 396 22.82 -2.47 -11.76
C VAL A 396 24.26 -2.88 -12.02
N ASP A 397 24.62 -4.14 -11.78
CA ASP A 397 25.95 -4.68 -12.12
C ASP A 397 26.19 -4.66 -13.63
N ASP A 398 25.20 -5.09 -14.42
CA ASP A 398 25.27 -5.05 -15.89
C ASP A 398 25.41 -3.62 -16.43
N VAL A 399 24.65 -2.66 -15.88
CA VAL A 399 24.77 -1.24 -16.24
C VAL A 399 26.13 -0.68 -15.82
N THR A 400 26.66 -1.08 -14.67
CA THR A 400 27.98 -0.67 -14.18
C THR A 400 29.10 -1.17 -15.11
N GLU A 401 29.01 -2.41 -15.58
CA GLU A 401 29.95 -2.97 -16.55
C GLU A 401 29.92 -2.16 -17.86
N VAL A 402 28.73 -1.87 -18.39
CA VAL A 402 28.57 -1.05 -19.60
C VAL A 402 29.11 0.36 -19.39
N TYR A 403 28.81 1.02 -18.27
CA TYR A 403 29.33 2.35 -17.95
C TYR A 403 30.86 2.37 -17.84
N ASN A 404 31.46 1.36 -17.21
CA ASN A 404 32.91 1.25 -17.06
C ASN A 404 33.62 0.88 -18.37
N SER A 405 32.94 0.36 -19.38
CA SER A 405 33.49 0.12 -20.71
C SER A 405 33.73 1.40 -21.52
N LEU A 406 33.10 2.52 -21.13
CA LEU A 406 33.29 3.83 -21.76
C LEU A 406 34.63 4.45 -21.36
N SER A 407 35.20 5.31 -22.23
CA SER A 407 36.36 6.12 -21.89
C SER A 407 36.05 7.10 -20.74
N GLY A 408 37.10 7.61 -20.08
CA GLY A 408 36.90 8.58 -18.97
C GLY A 408 36.17 9.86 -19.41
N GLU A 409 36.44 10.32 -20.65
CA GLU A 409 35.77 11.48 -21.23
C GLU A 409 34.29 11.19 -21.53
N GLU A 410 34.00 10.04 -22.12
CA GLU A 410 32.62 9.62 -22.37
C GLU A 410 31.82 9.46 -21.07
N ARG A 411 32.41 8.83 -20.04
CA ARG A 411 31.76 8.67 -18.73
C ARG A 411 31.36 10.01 -18.12
N ALA A 412 32.21 11.03 -18.25
CA ALA A 412 31.91 12.36 -17.71
C ALA A 412 30.73 13.04 -18.45
N ASP A 413 30.44 12.64 -19.70
CA ASP A 413 29.36 13.17 -20.54
C ASP A 413 28.30 12.09 -20.85
N THR A 414 28.02 11.21 -19.86
CA THR A 414 27.06 10.12 -20.01
C THR A 414 25.86 10.33 -19.09
N ALA A 415 24.65 10.14 -19.63
CA ALA A 415 23.40 9.99 -18.89
C ALA A 415 22.98 8.51 -18.84
N ILE A 416 22.48 8.03 -17.71
CA ILE A 416 21.79 6.74 -17.61
C ILE A 416 20.30 7.03 -17.68
N VAL A 417 19.66 6.62 -18.78
CA VAL A 417 18.24 6.91 -19.05
C VAL A 417 17.42 5.64 -18.93
N THR A 418 16.39 5.67 -18.11
CA THR A 418 15.55 4.51 -17.84
C THR A 418 14.11 4.75 -18.28
N GLN A 419 13.45 3.70 -18.76
CA GLN A 419 12.07 3.75 -19.22
C GLN A 419 11.07 3.85 -18.05
N ASN A 420 11.44 3.34 -16.88
CA ASN A 420 10.57 3.37 -15.70
C ASN A 420 11.29 3.74 -14.40
N TYR A 421 10.52 4.24 -13.45
CA TYR A 421 11.01 4.70 -12.14
C TYR A 421 11.64 3.60 -11.29
N GLY A 422 11.26 2.32 -11.48
CA GLY A 422 11.85 1.21 -10.73
C GLY A 422 13.31 0.96 -11.11
N TRP A 423 13.63 1.00 -12.40
CA TRP A 423 15.02 0.93 -12.87
C TRP A 423 15.82 2.16 -12.44
N ALA A 424 15.21 3.35 -12.50
CA ALA A 424 15.83 4.57 -12.00
C ALA A 424 16.15 4.46 -10.51
N GLY A 425 15.19 4.01 -9.70
CA GLY A 425 15.37 3.80 -8.27
C GLY A 425 16.46 2.78 -7.95
N ALA A 426 16.55 1.70 -8.71
CA ALA A 426 17.62 0.70 -8.55
C ALA A 426 19.01 1.29 -8.86
N ILE A 427 19.15 2.05 -9.95
CA ILE A 427 20.40 2.75 -10.30
C ILE A 427 20.77 3.74 -9.20
N ASP A 428 19.81 4.54 -8.74
CA ASP A 428 20.06 5.56 -7.70
C ASP A 428 20.46 4.95 -6.35
N LEU A 429 19.87 3.80 -5.99
CA LEU A 429 20.12 3.13 -4.72
C LEU A 429 21.39 2.28 -4.73
N PHE A 430 21.54 1.38 -5.71
CA PHE A 430 22.63 0.41 -5.75
C PHE A 430 23.82 0.85 -6.60
N GLY A 431 23.63 1.83 -7.50
CA GLY A 431 24.66 2.34 -8.39
C GLY A 431 25.56 3.40 -7.74
N ALA A 432 25.11 4.08 -6.68
CA ALA A 432 25.86 5.13 -6.02
C ALA A 432 27.23 4.65 -5.53
N ASP A 433 27.28 3.51 -4.85
CA ASP A 433 28.53 2.91 -4.34
C ASP A 433 29.43 2.35 -5.47
N LYS A 434 28.86 2.20 -6.69
CA LYS A 434 29.58 1.71 -7.90
C LYS A 434 30.04 2.86 -8.80
N GLY A 435 29.80 4.11 -8.38
CA GLY A 435 30.22 5.31 -9.11
C GLY A 435 29.34 5.64 -10.32
N LEU A 436 28.14 5.11 -10.41
CA LEU A 436 27.18 5.48 -11.44
C LEU A 436 26.60 6.88 -11.18
N PRO A 437 26.36 7.67 -12.23
CA PRO A 437 25.59 8.90 -12.11
C PRO A 437 24.13 8.58 -11.76
N LYS A 438 23.42 9.57 -11.19
CA LYS A 438 21.98 9.47 -10.96
C LYS A 438 21.24 9.17 -12.25
N ALA A 439 20.21 8.33 -12.17
CA ALA A 439 19.39 7.99 -13.32
C ALA A 439 18.53 9.17 -13.78
N THR A 440 18.33 9.27 -15.08
CA THR A 440 17.36 10.15 -15.73
C THR A 440 16.14 9.33 -16.12
N CYS A 441 14.95 9.74 -15.65
CA CYS A 441 13.71 9.04 -15.95
C CYS A 441 12.55 10.03 -16.07
N GLY A 442 11.79 9.93 -17.15
CA GLY A 442 10.63 10.81 -17.37
C GLY A 442 9.35 10.36 -16.73
N GLN A 443 9.35 9.20 -16.04
CA GLN A 443 8.13 8.65 -15.48
C GLN A 443 7.81 9.28 -14.12
N LEU A 444 6.55 9.69 -13.96
CA LEU A 444 5.98 10.22 -12.72
C LEU A 444 6.84 11.34 -12.11
N ASN A 445 7.17 11.27 -10.82
CA ASN A 445 7.91 12.33 -10.13
C ASN A 445 9.37 12.42 -10.53
N TYR A 446 9.96 11.36 -11.08
CA TYR A 446 11.31 11.43 -11.62
C TYR A 446 11.46 12.53 -12.67
N TYR A 447 10.43 12.81 -13.46
CA TYR A 447 10.41 13.92 -14.41
C TYR A 447 10.74 15.27 -13.78
N PHE A 448 10.39 15.51 -12.52
CA PHE A 448 10.62 16.80 -11.85
C PHE A 448 12.01 16.95 -11.23
N PHE A 449 12.74 15.87 -10.99
CA PHE A 449 13.99 15.95 -10.24
C PHE A 449 15.17 15.17 -10.84
N SER A 450 15.00 14.46 -11.96
CA SER A 450 16.06 13.62 -12.52
C SER A 450 16.61 14.10 -13.88
N MET A 451 16.28 15.30 -14.32
CA MET A 451 16.61 15.79 -15.66
C MET A 451 17.99 16.43 -15.77
N GLU A 452 18.82 16.42 -14.73
CA GLU A 452 20.13 17.07 -14.71
C GLU A 452 21.04 16.61 -15.86
N HIS A 453 20.98 15.33 -16.23
CA HIS A 453 21.86 14.72 -17.21
C HIS A 453 21.23 14.56 -18.61
N ILE A 454 20.01 15.05 -18.85
CA ILE A 454 19.27 14.86 -20.11
C ILE A 454 20.01 15.42 -21.34
N GLY A 455 20.83 16.46 -21.17
CA GLY A 455 21.60 17.12 -22.24
C GLY A 455 22.96 16.47 -22.55
N ARG A 456 23.30 15.34 -21.93
CA ARG A 456 24.58 14.64 -22.18
C ARG A 456 24.62 14.03 -23.59
N LYS A 457 25.82 13.96 -24.20
CA LYS A 457 26.02 13.48 -25.58
C LYS A 457 25.99 11.96 -25.71
N THR A 458 26.25 11.24 -24.61
CA THR A 458 26.19 9.78 -24.57
C THR A 458 25.06 9.37 -23.59
N TRP A 459 24.21 8.48 -24.05
CA TRP A 459 23.18 7.88 -23.20
C TRP A 459 23.41 6.38 -23.07
N ILE A 460 23.35 5.86 -21.86
CA ILE A 460 23.11 4.45 -21.60
C ILE A 460 21.61 4.31 -21.34
N THR A 461 20.89 3.68 -22.27
CA THR A 461 19.43 3.50 -22.13
C THR A 461 19.10 2.09 -21.67
N ILE A 462 18.09 1.97 -20.81
CA ILE A 462 17.66 0.71 -20.20
C ILE A 462 16.20 0.45 -20.59
N GLY A 463 15.98 -0.65 -21.34
CA GLY A 463 14.65 -1.10 -21.76
C GLY A 463 14.11 -0.42 -23.03
N GLU A 464 14.87 0.49 -23.64
CA GLU A 464 14.47 1.14 -24.90
C GLU A 464 14.68 0.24 -26.10
N SER A 465 13.88 0.48 -27.16
CA SER A 465 14.01 -0.20 -28.44
C SER A 465 15.21 0.35 -29.22
N GLN A 466 16.06 -0.55 -29.73
CA GLN A 466 17.18 -0.15 -30.57
C GLN A 466 16.72 0.60 -31.82
N GLU A 467 15.63 0.17 -32.46
CA GLU A 467 15.08 0.79 -33.67
C GLU A 467 14.58 2.23 -33.40
N GLU A 468 13.98 2.48 -32.24
CA GLU A 468 13.55 3.82 -31.86
C GLU A 468 14.73 4.73 -31.56
N MET A 469 15.72 4.23 -30.84
CA MET A 469 16.91 5.01 -30.53
C MET A 469 17.74 5.36 -31.80
N GLN A 470 17.82 4.47 -32.78
CA GLN A 470 18.49 4.74 -34.07
C GLN A 470 17.90 5.93 -34.85
N LYS A 471 16.61 6.24 -34.61
CA LYS A 471 15.97 7.41 -35.27
C LYS A 471 16.47 8.74 -34.68
N VAL A 472 16.84 8.74 -33.41
CA VAL A 472 17.13 9.96 -32.63
C VAL A 472 18.57 10.10 -32.16
N PHE A 473 19.46 9.11 -32.48
CA PHE A 473 20.89 9.16 -32.22
C PHE A 473 21.69 8.84 -33.48
N ASP A 474 22.92 9.35 -33.56
CA ASP A 474 23.82 9.06 -34.68
C ASP A 474 24.35 7.63 -34.64
N SER A 475 24.61 7.10 -33.45
CA SER A 475 25.11 5.74 -33.25
C SER A 475 24.41 5.09 -32.06
N VAL A 476 23.93 3.87 -32.27
CA VAL A 476 23.29 3.05 -31.25
C VAL A 476 23.88 1.65 -31.27
N THR A 477 24.45 1.25 -30.13
CA THR A 477 25.08 -0.06 -29.95
C THR A 477 24.37 -0.85 -28.86
N ALA A 478 23.93 -2.06 -29.16
CA ALA A 478 23.48 -3.00 -28.13
C ALA A 478 24.69 -3.45 -27.32
N ALA A 479 24.81 -2.91 -26.10
CA ALA A 479 25.97 -3.14 -25.25
C ALA A 479 25.84 -4.44 -24.46
N LYS A 480 24.67 -4.67 -23.88
CA LYS A 480 24.42 -5.85 -23.04
C LYS A 480 22.92 -6.17 -22.98
N ILE A 481 22.60 -7.44 -22.74
CA ILE A 481 21.27 -7.88 -22.33
C ILE A 481 21.37 -8.33 -20.88
N SER A 482 20.77 -7.58 -19.97
CA SER A 482 20.63 -7.98 -18.56
C SER A 482 19.61 -9.10 -18.45
N ARG A 483 20.00 -10.23 -17.83
CA ARG A 483 19.14 -11.40 -17.68
C ARG A 483 18.86 -11.67 -16.23
N THR A 484 17.58 -11.76 -15.92
CA THR A 484 17.07 -12.08 -14.57
C THR A 484 16.23 -13.35 -14.62
N VAL A 485 16.27 -14.14 -13.55
CA VAL A 485 15.51 -15.39 -13.44
C VAL A 485 14.09 -15.10 -12.98
N TYR A 486 13.99 -14.38 -11.88
CA TYR A 486 12.70 -14.14 -11.21
C TYR A 486 12.07 -12.81 -11.58
N ARG A 487 12.86 -11.74 -11.70
CA ARG A 487 12.34 -10.41 -12.07
C ARG A 487 11.91 -10.37 -13.54
N LYS A 488 10.82 -9.70 -13.82
CA LYS A 488 10.29 -9.56 -15.20
C LYS A 488 10.38 -8.08 -15.67
N PRO A 489 10.63 -7.83 -16.95
CA PRO A 489 10.94 -8.84 -17.98
C PRO A 489 12.27 -9.55 -17.68
N GLY A 490 12.38 -10.84 -18.02
CA GLY A 490 13.57 -11.65 -17.77
C GLY A 490 14.80 -11.22 -18.57
N GLU A 491 14.62 -10.45 -19.65
CA GLU A 491 15.66 -9.84 -20.43
C GLU A 491 15.40 -8.35 -20.57
N THR A 492 16.44 -7.53 -20.33
CA THR A 492 16.39 -6.07 -20.45
C THR A 492 17.56 -5.60 -21.29
N LEU A 493 17.27 -4.95 -22.40
CA LEU A 493 18.29 -4.43 -23.32
C LEU A 493 18.93 -3.17 -22.75
N ILE A 494 20.26 -3.13 -22.77
CA ILE A 494 21.08 -1.97 -22.41
C ILE A 494 21.79 -1.49 -23.67
N LEU A 495 21.53 -0.24 -24.07
CA LEU A 495 22.10 0.38 -25.26
C LEU A 495 23.09 1.49 -24.88
N ILE A 496 24.11 1.69 -25.68
CA ILE A 496 24.93 2.91 -25.72
C ILE A 496 24.51 3.71 -26.94
N CYS A 497 23.97 4.92 -26.71
CA CYS A 497 23.49 5.84 -27.74
C CYS A 497 24.40 7.07 -27.76
N ARG A 498 24.94 7.49 -28.93
CA ARG A 498 25.84 8.62 -29.07
C ARG A 498 25.34 9.60 -30.11
N GLY A 499 25.62 10.89 -29.89
CA GLY A 499 25.26 11.94 -30.81
C GLY A 499 23.75 12.15 -30.91
N PRO A 500 23.09 12.73 -29.88
CA PRO A 500 21.65 13.01 -29.93
C PRO A 500 21.33 14.00 -31.06
N LYS A 501 20.30 13.69 -31.86
CA LYS A 501 19.77 14.52 -32.95
C LYS A 501 18.65 15.45 -32.53
N PHE A 502 18.42 15.59 -31.23
CA PHE A 502 17.36 16.38 -30.62
C PHE A 502 17.98 17.44 -29.69
N THR A 503 17.21 18.46 -29.41
CA THR A 503 17.51 19.48 -28.40
C THR A 503 17.10 18.97 -27.01
N VAL A 504 17.60 19.62 -25.95
CA VAL A 504 17.19 19.32 -24.56
C VAL A 504 15.69 19.47 -24.36
N ASP A 505 15.07 20.51 -24.96
CA ASP A 505 13.64 20.76 -24.84
C ASP A 505 12.81 19.65 -25.51
N GLU A 506 13.24 19.18 -26.68
CA GLU A 506 12.60 18.04 -27.36
C GLU A 506 12.73 16.75 -26.53
N ALA A 507 13.90 16.51 -25.93
CA ALA A 507 14.12 15.39 -25.05
C ALA A 507 13.20 15.43 -23.82
N LEU A 508 13.10 16.59 -23.15
CA LEU A 508 12.23 16.80 -22.00
C LEU A 508 10.75 16.54 -22.31
N GLN A 509 10.30 16.94 -23.51
CA GLN A 509 8.93 16.68 -23.94
C GLN A 509 8.69 15.19 -24.26
N ALA A 510 9.65 14.56 -24.94
CA ALA A 510 9.53 13.17 -25.38
C ALA A 510 9.60 12.17 -24.21
N ILE A 511 10.41 12.45 -23.18
CA ILE A 511 10.61 11.55 -22.04
C ILE A 511 9.46 11.63 -21.01
N LYS A 512 8.69 12.74 -21.01
CA LYS A 512 7.62 12.98 -20.04
C LYS A 512 6.55 11.89 -20.10
N LYS A 513 6.33 11.20 -18.98
CA LYS A 513 5.42 10.07 -18.90
C LYS A 513 4.73 10.01 -17.52
N PHE A 514 3.47 10.39 -17.45
CA PHE A 514 2.67 10.36 -16.23
C PHE A 514 1.70 9.15 -16.24
N GLU A 515 2.27 7.95 -16.43
CA GLU A 515 1.49 6.70 -16.46
C GLU A 515 2.16 5.56 -15.67
#